data_2fc297e7ff0e05e57300e2ad4aadc9b7
#
_entry.id   2fc297e7ff0e05e57300e2ad4aadc9b7
#
_cell.length_a   1.000
_cell.length_b   1.000
_cell.length_c   1.000
_cell.angle_alpha   90.00
_cell.angle_beta   90.00
_cell.angle_gamma   90.00
#
_symmetry.space_group_name_H-M   'P 1'
#
loop_
_entity.id
_entity.type
_entity.pdbx_description
1 polymer ?
#
loop_
_entity_poly.entity_id
_entity_poly.type
_entity_poly.pdbx_seq_one_letter_code
_entity_poly.pdbx_strand_id
1 'polypeptide(L)'
;ESNGQGEEAEEDYKLVTEINPFNEQAYLYLGQLYINQKKLTEAIRLFDEAIELNPNFADAYKERGRAKLLNGDKDGSVEDMKKSLELNPKEEAGLNGEFKNLGPKPEALPGIF
;
A
#
# COMPACT_ATOMS: atom_id res chain seq x y z
N GLU A 1 -6.37 -12.50 18.41
CA GLU A 1 -6.47 -13.78 18.22
C GLU A 1 -6.18 -14.13 16.83
N SER A 2 -5.31 -14.93 16.69
CA SER A 2 -4.98 -15.30 15.35
C SER A 2 -5.95 -16.37 14.94
N ASN A 3 -6.13 -16.48 13.69
CA ASN A 3 -6.89 -17.58 13.18
C ASN A 3 -6.00 -18.35 12.24
N GLY A 4 -6.35 -19.59 12.06
CA GLY A 4 -5.56 -20.46 11.23
C GLY A 4 -5.43 -19.96 9.81
N GLN A 5 -6.47 -19.29 9.32
CA GLN A 5 -6.45 -18.80 7.95
C GLN A 5 -5.39 -17.74 7.75
N GLY A 6 -5.25 -16.82 8.71
CA GLY A 6 -4.23 -15.80 8.60
C GLY A 6 -2.84 -16.38 8.62
N GLU A 7 -2.63 -17.34 9.51
CA GLU A 7 -1.31 -17.95 9.61
C GLU A 7 -0.99 -18.79 8.37
N GLU A 8 -1.97 -19.50 7.85
CA GLU A 8 -1.75 -20.26 6.62
C GLU A 8 -1.40 -19.36 5.46
N ALA A 9 -2.11 -18.24 5.33
CA ALA A 9 -1.83 -17.32 4.24
C ALA A 9 -0.43 -16.74 4.37
N GLU A 10 -0.03 -16.41 5.59
CA GLU A 10 1.30 -15.88 5.80
C GLU A 10 2.36 -16.89 5.37
N GLU A 11 2.20 -18.14 5.77
CA GLU A 11 3.17 -19.15 5.41
C GLU A 11 3.21 -19.39 3.91
N ASP A 12 2.03 -19.37 3.28
CA ASP A 12 1.96 -19.56 1.83
C ASP A 12 2.69 -18.46 1.10
N TYR A 13 2.49 -17.20 1.50
CA TYR A 13 3.14 -16.09 0.83
C TYR A 13 4.63 -16.06 1.12
N LYS A 14 5.04 -16.46 2.32
CA LYS A 14 6.46 -16.57 2.59
C LYS A 14 7.10 -17.61 1.68
N LEU A 15 6.42 -18.72 1.48
CA LEU A 15 6.95 -19.75 0.61
C LEU A 15 7.06 -19.24 -0.82
N VAL A 16 6.07 -18.47 -1.28
CA VAL A 16 6.14 -17.92 -2.63
C VAL A 16 7.35 -17.01 -2.76
N THR A 17 7.63 -16.16 -1.76
CA THR A 17 8.78 -15.28 -1.85
C THR A 17 10.10 -16.05 -1.79
N GLU A 18 10.12 -17.21 -1.15
CA GLU A 18 11.32 -18.04 -1.15
C GLU A 18 11.54 -18.70 -2.50
N ILE A 19 10.48 -19.20 -3.08
CA ILE A 19 10.58 -19.88 -4.36
C ILE A 19 10.81 -18.87 -5.48
N ASN A 20 10.15 -17.75 -5.42
CA ASN A 20 10.24 -16.73 -6.46
C ASN A 20 10.42 -15.37 -5.80
N PRO A 21 11.67 -15.01 -5.45
CA PRO A 21 11.90 -13.73 -4.76
C PRO A 21 11.67 -12.52 -5.63
N PHE A 22 11.33 -12.70 -6.89
CA PHE A 22 11.02 -11.57 -7.77
C PHE A 22 9.53 -11.37 -7.96
N ASN A 23 8.71 -11.98 -7.11
CA ASN A 23 7.26 -11.85 -7.20
C ASN A 23 6.81 -10.69 -6.31
N GLU A 24 6.74 -9.48 -6.89
CA GLU A 24 6.41 -8.30 -6.09
C GLU A 24 4.99 -8.38 -5.51
N GLN A 25 4.09 -9.09 -6.18
CA GLN A 25 2.73 -9.22 -5.67
C GLN A 25 2.72 -10.01 -4.36
N ALA A 26 3.56 -11.01 -4.25
CA ALA A 26 3.63 -11.80 -3.02
C ALA A 26 4.10 -10.93 -1.86
N TYR A 27 5.09 -10.06 -2.10
CA TYR A 27 5.53 -9.17 -1.04
C TYR A 27 4.41 -8.22 -0.63
N LEU A 28 3.62 -7.76 -1.59
CA LEU A 28 2.50 -6.88 -1.27
C LEU A 28 1.50 -7.60 -0.35
N TYR A 29 1.11 -8.79 -0.72
CA TYR A 29 0.12 -9.52 0.07
C TYR A 29 0.65 -9.86 1.46
N LEU A 30 1.92 -10.25 1.54
CA LEU A 30 2.50 -10.56 2.84
C LEU A 30 2.55 -9.31 3.71
N GLY A 31 2.90 -8.18 3.12
CA GLY A 31 2.90 -6.94 3.88
C GLY A 31 1.51 -6.58 4.39
N GLN A 32 0.48 -6.79 3.57
CA GLN A 32 -0.88 -6.52 4.02
C GLN A 32 -1.27 -7.42 5.19
N LEU A 33 -0.85 -8.67 5.16
CA LEU A 33 -1.11 -9.56 6.29
C LEU A 33 -0.43 -9.05 7.55
N TYR A 34 0.79 -8.55 7.42
CA TYR A 34 1.50 -8.04 8.59
C TYR A 34 0.85 -6.78 9.14
N ILE A 35 0.27 -5.93 8.28
CA ILE A 35 -0.51 -4.80 8.79
C ILE A 35 -1.66 -5.32 9.65
N ASN A 36 -2.36 -6.33 9.18
CA ASN A 36 -3.47 -6.88 9.94
C ASN A 36 -3.03 -7.46 11.26
N GLN A 37 -1.79 -7.94 11.33
CA GLN A 37 -1.22 -8.46 12.57
C GLN A 37 -0.55 -7.36 13.39
N LYS A 38 -0.64 -6.12 12.95
CA LYS A 38 -0.05 -4.96 13.63
C LYS A 38 1.47 -5.02 13.68
N LYS A 39 2.07 -5.72 12.75
CA LYS A 39 3.51 -5.77 12.59
C LYS A 39 3.92 -4.78 11.52
N LEU A 40 3.85 -3.50 11.88
CA LEU A 40 3.95 -2.44 10.89
C LEU A 40 5.35 -2.27 10.33
N THR A 41 6.36 -2.44 11.17
CA THR A 41 7.75 -2.32 10.68
C THR A 41 8.05 -3.40 9.66
N GLU A 42 7.62 -4.63 9.94
CA GLU A 42 7.83 -5.73 9.01
C GLU A 42 7.04 -5.51 7.72
N ALA A 43 5.83 -4.97 7.85
CA ALA A 43 5.03 -4.69 6.66
C ALA A 43 5.72 -3.67 5.77
N ILE A 44 6.25 -2.60 6.35
CA ILE A 44 6.93 -1.58 5.58
C ILE A 44 8.12 -2.18 4.84
N ARG A 45 8.87 -3.05 5.51
CA ARG A 45 10.01 -3.67 4.85
C ARG A 45 9.60 -4.51 3.65
N LEU A 46 8.48 -5.21 3.76
CA LEU A 46 8.00 -6.01 2.63
C LEU A 46 7.53 -5.15 1.48
N PHE A 47 6.88 -4.03 1.79
CA PHE A 47 6.51 -3.09 0.73
C PHE A 47 7.75 -2.48 0.08
N ASP A 48 8.81 -2.25 0.86
CA ASP A 48 10.07 -1.78 0.29
C ASP A 48 10.58 -2.79 -0.73
N GLU A 49 10.50 -4.08 -0.41
CA GLU A 49 10.96 -5.11 -1.34
C GLU A 49 10.12 -5.10 -2.61
N ALA A 50 8.82 -4.97 -2.45
CA ALA A 50 7.94 -4.94 -3.62
C ALA A 50 8.28 -3.75 -4.52
N ILE A 51 8.54 -2.60 -3.91
CA ILE A 51 8.85 -1.41 -4.68
C ILE A 51 10.22 -1.54 -5.36
N GLU A 52 11.17 -2.17 -4.68
CA GLU A 52 12.45 -2.40 -5.33
C GLU A 52 12.32 -3.24 -6.57
N LEU A 53 11.46 -4.24 -6.51
CA LEU A 53 11.23 -5.10 -7.67
C LEU A 53 10.46 -4.38 -8.76
N ASN A 54 9.56 -3.49 -8.38
CA ASN A 54 8.75 -2.77 -9.34
C ASN A 54 8.52 -1.35 -8.85
N PRO A 55 9.39 -0.41 -9.23
CA PRO A 55 9.27 0.97 -8.75
C PRO A 55 7.98 1.68 -9.18
N ASN A 56 7.23 1.10 -10.10
CA ASN A 56 5.95 1.66 -10.53
C ASN A 56 4.76 0.94 -9.94
N PHE A 57 4.96 0.21 -8.86
CA PHE A 57 3.92 -0.58 -8.24
C PHE A 57 3.08 0.31 -7.33
N ALA A 58 2.04 0.92 -7.89
CA ALA A 58 1.25 1.91 -7.16
C ALA A 58 0.66 1.36 -5.86
N ASP A 59 0.17 0.11 -5.91
CA ASP A 59 -0.43 -0.48 -4.72
C ASP A 59 0.56 -0.60 -3.58
N ALA A 60 1.81 -0.89 -3.88
CA ALA A 60 2.82 -1.01 -2.83
C ALA A 60 3.08 0.32 -2.15
N TYR A 61 3.11 1.42 -2.93
CA TYR A 61 3.25 2.73 -2.32
C TYR A 61 2.05 3.05 -1.43
N LYS A 62 0.85 2.74 -1.92
CA LYS A 62 -0.35 3.02 -1.15
C LYS A 62 -0.36 2.26 0.16
N GLU A 63 -0.05 0.98 0.10
CA GLU A 63 -0.06 0.17 1.32
C GLU A 63 1.07 0.55 2.26
N ARG A 64 2.25 0.90 1.71
CA ARG A 64 3.32 1.37 2.57
C ARG A 64 2.94 2.67 3.26
N GLY A 65 2.28 3.57 2.52
CA GLY A 65 1.81 4.80 3.13
C GLY A 65 0.83 4.53 4.25
N ARG A 66 -0.06 3.55 4.03
CA ARG A 66 -1.01 3.19 5.08
C ARG A 66 -0.29 2.65 6.32
N ALA A 67 0.70 1.80 6.10
CA ALA A 67 1.46 1.27 7.22
C ALA A 67 2.22 2.37 7.96
N LYS A 68 2.81 3.31 7.21
CA LYS A 68 3.52 4.41 7.84
C LYS A 68 2.57 5.27 8.66
N LEU A 69 1.38 5.53 8.15
CA LEU A 69 0.40 6.32 8.89
C LEU A 69 0.04 5.62 10.20
N LEU A 70 -0.23 4.34 10.13
CA LEU A 70 -0.57 3.58 11.33
C LEU A 70 0.60 3.55 12.32
N ASN A 71 1.82 3.65 11.80
CA ASN A 71 3.01 3.64 12.63
C ASN A 71 3.43 5.03 13.09
N GLY A 72 2.63 6.05 12.80
CA GLY A 72 2.89 7.40 13.29
C GLY A 72 3.68 8.28 12.35
N ASP A 73 4.05 7.82 11.18
CA ASP A 73 4.84 8.58 10.22
C ASP A 73 3.90 9.21 9.19
N LYS A 74 3.34 10.35 9.55
CA LYS A 74 2.37 11.01 8.67
C LYS A 74 3.03 11.56 7.42
N ASP A 75 4.21 12.13 7.56
CA ASP A 75 4.88 12.73 6.40
C ASP A 75 5.25 11.67 5.39
N GLY A 76 5.78 10.55 5.85
CA GLY A 76 6.09 9.46 4.94
C GLY A 76 4.86 8.89 4.27
N SER A 77 3.76 8.85 5.02
CA SER A 77 2.50 8.38 4.47
C SER A 77 2.03 9.28 3.33
N VAL A 78 2.09 10.59 3.53
CA VAL A 78 1.64 11.52 2.50
C VAL A 78 2.48 11.36 1.24
N GLU A 79 3.79 11.22 1.39
CA GLU A 79 4.66 11.05 0.23
C GLU A 79 4.32 9.79 -0.55
N ASP A 80 4.08 8.68 0.17
CA ASP A 80 3.76 7.45 -0.51
C ASP A 80 2.40 7.52 -1.18
N MET A 81 1.43 8.17 -0.57
CA MET A 81 0.13 8.31 -1.17
C MET A 81 0.20 9.15 -2.44
N LYS A 82 1.00 10.22 -2.42
CA LYS A 82 1.18 11.03 -3.61
C LYS A 82 1.80 10.21 -4.72
N LYS A 83 2.81 9.41 -4.40
CA LYS A 83 3.45 8.59 -5.42
C LYS A 83 2.48 7.59 -6.01
N SER A 84 1.66 6.99 -5.15
CA SER A 84 0.66 6.04 -5.62
C SER A 84 -0.30 6.69 -6.58
N LEU A 85 -0.75 7.90 -6.28
CA LEU A 85 -1.69 8.61 -7.15
C LEU A 85 -1.03 9.00 -8.47
N GLU A 86 0.24 9.37 -8.43
CA GLU A 86 0.96 9.67 -9.68
C GLU A 86 1.00 8.46 -10.59
N LEU A 87 1.22 7.29 -10.00
CA LEU A 87 1.35 6.07 -10.78
C LEU A 87 0.01 5.51 -11.21
N ASN A 88 -1.07 5.85 -10.48
CA ASN A 88 -2.39 5.31 -10.77
C ASN A 88 -3.44 6.40 -10.64
N PRO A 89 -3.64 7.19 -11.70
CA PRO A 89 -4.62 8.29 -11.64
C PRO A 89 -6.06 7.82 -11.41
N LYS A 90 -6.38 6.59 -11.72
CA LYS A 90 -7.71 6.07 -11.44
C LYS A 90 -7.97 6.01 -9.94
N GLU A 91 -6.93 5.72 -9.19
CA GLU A 91 -7.02 5.75 -7.73
C GLU A 91 -7.33 7.17 -7.27
N GLU A 92 -6.70 8.14 -7.92
CA GLU A 92 -6.95 9.53 -7.57
C GLU A 92 -8.41 9.87 -7.77
N ALA A 93 -9.01 9.42 -8.86
CA ALA A 93 -10.40 9.70 -9.11
C ALA A 93 -11.28 9.18 -7.98
N GLY A 94 -10.98 7.96 -7.51
CA GLY A 94 -11.73 7.41 -6.39
C GLY A 94 -11.54 8.22 -5.13
N LEU A 95 -10.31 8.61 -4.85
CA LEU A 95 -10.04 9.39 -3.66
C LEU A 95 -10.66 10.77 -3.75
N ASN A 96 -10.65 11.37 -4.94
CA ASN A 96 -11.27 12.67 -5.12
C ASN A 96 -12.76 12.62 -4.85
N GLY A 97 -13.38 11.50 -5.17
CA GLY A 97 -14.78 11.35 -4.84
C GLY A 97 -15.02 11.42 -3.35
N GLU A 98 -14.14 10.80 -2.58
CA GLU A 98 -14.25 10.89 -1.13
C GLU A 98 -13.95 12.28 -0.63
N PHE A 99 -12.94 12.91 -1.19
CA PHE A 99 -12.55 14.24 -0.75
C PHE A 99 -13.58 15.30 -1.12
N LYS A 100 -14.33 15.07 -2.17
CA LYS A 100 -15.38 16.00 -2.51
C LYS A 100 -16.39 16.12 -1.38
N ASN A 101 -16.60 15.06 -0.65
CA ASN A 101 -17.51 15.11 0.48
C ASN A 101 -16.96 15.96 1.60
N LEU A 102 -15.67 16.22 1.59
CA LEU A 102 -15.06 17.04 2.61
C LEU A 102 -14.94 18.50 2.22
N GLY A 103 -15.15 18.80 0.90
CA GLY A 103 -15.03 20.17 0.43
C GLY A 103 -14.67 20.20 -1.02
N PRO A 104 -14.67 21.38 -1.59
CA PRO A 104 -14.41 21.51 -3.01
C PRO A 104 -13.00 21.25 -3.31
N LYS A 105 -12.84 20.78 -4.38
CA LYS A 105 -11.65 20.47 -4.80
C LYS A 105 -11.40 21.18 -5.88
N PRO A 106 -11.59 21.70 -6.30
CA PRO A 106 -11.66 22.19 -7.27
C PRO A 106 -11.38 21.89 -8.24
N GLU A 107 -11.64 21.74 -8.46
CA GLU A 107 -11.63 21.55 -9.34
C GLU A 107 -10.85 21.55 -9.88
N ALA A 108 -10.49 21.33 -9.61
CA ALA A 108 -9.84 21.24 -10.05
C ALA A 108 -9.41 21.00 -10.55
N LEU A 109 -9.32 20.75 -10.51
CA LEU A 109 -9.07 20.49 -11.15
C LEU A 109 -9.29 20.81 -12.05
N PRO A 110 -9.47 21.32 -12.39
CA PRO A 110 -10.00 21.54 -13.25
C PRO A 110 -9.91 21.15 -14.13
N GLY A 111 -9.46 21.08 -14.30
CA GLY A 111 -9.51 20.73 -15.31
C GLY A 111 -10.16 19.77 -15.24
N ILE A 112 -10.13 19.59 -14.68
CA ILE A 112 -10.64 18.71 -14.52
C ILE A 112 -11.79 18.99 -14.41
N PHE A 113 -12.11 19.27 -14.49
CA PHE A 113 -13.21 19.48 -14.58
C PHE A 113 -13.56 20.07 -15.26
#